data_c9da09d3773293b7715e4803f56ecada
#
_entry.id   c9da09d3773293b7715e4803f56ecada
#
_cell.length_a   1.000
_cell.length_b   1.000
_cell.length_c   1.000
_cell.angle_alpha   90.00
_cell.angle_beta   90.00
_cell.angle_gamma   90.00
#
_symmetry.space_group_name_H-M   'P 1'
#
loop_
_entity.id
_entity.type
_entity.pdbx_description
1 polymer ?
#
loop_
_entity_poly.entity_id
_entity_poly.type
_entity_poly.pdbx_seq_one_letter_code
_entity_poly.pdbx_strand_id
1 'polypeptide(L)'
;MPKQFIDFGAVKAAVSFQQVLDHYGFTAQMRGTRNGDGLEGPCPIHEGTSQDTFKVTLSKNCWFCHNSSCKCGGNHLDFVAKMENCNAHEAALKIDEWFNLGLAGKADSSPQRRDGAPKSSAPSAQQQPMPRQRFNGTSSPAAESKVAEEPQEEPGENVPLSFKLENLKTDHTYFTERGLTPETVAEFGLGFCAKGTMSGRIVIPIHNKGGELVGYSGRWPGQPPEERPKYKLPMGFKKSAEVFNLDRAQMEEKGLPLIVVEGFFDVFKLWQQGFHRVVSIMGSSLSPKQEELLVEASAERSGILLMFDEDEAGRAGREKALVRLARRMFVRVVPLPQEGAQPDHLTENELHALLD
;
A
#
# COMPACT_ATOMS: atom_id res chain seq x y z
N MET A 1 -26.93 7.34 22.87
CA MET A 1 -27.85 7.51 21.71
C MET A 1 -27.36 6.57 20.62
N PRO A 2 -28.24 5.85 19.89
CA PRO A 2 -27.82 5.01 18.77
C PRO A 2 -27.10 5.89 17.73
N LYS A 3 -25.91 5.46 17.26
CA LYS A 3 -25.19 6.18 16.21
C LYS A 3 -26.01 6.11 14.94
N GLN A 4 -26.39 7.25 14.41
CA GLN A 4 -27.09 7.37 13.15
C GLN A 4 -26.19 6.83 12.03
N PHE A 5 -26.67 5.87 11.23
CA PHE A 5 -25.88 5.31 10.13
C PHE A 5 -25.74 6.35 9.01
N ILE A 6 -24.54 6.42 8.40
CA ILE A 6 -24.29 7.20 7.19
C ILE A 6 -23.30 6.46 6.28
N ASP A 7 -23.60 6.40 4.98
CA ASP A 7 -22.71 5.77 3.99
C ASP A 7 -21.67 6.79 3.52
N PHE A 8 -20.42 6.59 3.92
CA PHE A 8 -19.27 7.43 3.52
C PHE A 8 -19.02 7.42 2.01
N GLY A 9 -19.32 6.31 1.32
CA GLY A 9 -19.18 6.20 -0.12
C GLY A 9 -20.18 7.12 -0.83
N ALA A 10 -21.43 7.08 -0.40
CA ALA A 10 -22.49 7.94 -0.92
C ALA A 10 -22.20 9.43 -0.67
N VAL A 11 -21.73 9.80 0.53
CA VAL A 11 -21.35 11.19 0.83
C VAL A 11 -20.20 11.64 -0.07
N LYS A 12 -19.16 10.82 -0.25
CA LYS A 12 -18.02 11.15 -1.12
C LYS A 12 -18.39 11.28 -2.59
N ALA A 13 -19.38 10.54 -3.06
CA ALA A 13 -19.86 10.62 -4.43
C ALA A 13 -20.80 11.83 -4.65
N ALA A 14 -21.51 12.26 -3.61
CA ALA A 14 -22.50 13.34 -3.70
C ALA A 14 -21.89 14.74 -3.64
N VAL A 15 -20.72 14.91 -2.99
CA VAL A 15 -20.09 16.22 -2.76
C VAL A 15 -18.64 16.22 -3.26
N SER A 16 -18.29 17.19 -4.09
CA SER A 16 -16.91 17.40 -4.54
C SER A 16 -16.10 18.17 -3.48
N PHE A 17 -14.78 18.01 -3.53
CA PHE A 17 -13.91 18.79 -2.63
C PHE A 17 -13.98 20.29 -2.89
N GLN A 18 -14.23 20.69 -4.15
CA GLN A 18 -14.47 22.09 -4.50
C GLN A 18 -15.64 22.67 -3.69
N GLN A 19 -16.77 21.98 -3.63
CA GLN A 19 -17.95 22.42 -2.87
C GLN A 19 -17.63 22.56 -1.37
N VAL A 20 -16.81 21.65 -0.82
CA VAL A 20 -16.39 21.76 0.59
C VAL A 20 -15.51 22.99 0.81
N LEU A 21 -14.56 23.28 -0.10
CA LEU A 21 -13.74 24.49 -0.02
C LEU A 21 -14.58 25.77 -0.15
N ASP A 22 -15.57 25.76 -1.02
CA ASP A 22 -16.51 26.87 -1.20
C ASP A 22 -17.34 27.11 0.07
N HIS A 23 -17.80 26.03 0.72
CA HIS A 23 -18.52 26.12 1.99
C HIS A 23 -17.73 26.85 3.09
N TYR A 24 -16.41 26.57 3.16
CA TYR A 24 -15.51 27.26 4.09
C TYR A 24 -14.99 28.62 3.58
N GLY A 25 -15.32 29.03 2.37
CA GLY A 25 -14.84 30.26 1.76
C GLY A 25 -13.35 30.28 1.39
N PHE A 26 -12.72 29.11 1.31
CA PHE A 26 -11.28 29.00 1.03
C PHE A 26 -10.93 29.12 -0.46
N THR A 27 -11.85 28.84 -1.36
CA THR A 27 -11.60 28.89 -2.81
C THR A 27 -11.06 30.25 -3.27
N ALA A 28 -11.54 31.34 -2.69
CA ALA A 28 -11.09 32.69 -3.02
C ALA A 28 -9.62 32.97 -2.64
N GLN A 29 -9.04 32.18 -1.74
CA GLN A 29 -7.66 32.32 -1.27
C GLN A 29 -6.69 31.36 -1.99
N MET A 30 -7.21 30.53 -2.89
CA MET A 30 -6.44 29.51 -3.60
C MET A 30 -6.28 29.88 -5.07
N ARG A 31 -5.18 29.43 -5.66
CA ARG A 31 -4.90 29.59 -7.10
C ARG A 31 -4.91 28.22 -7.79
N GLY A 32 -5.29 28.21 -9.07
CA GLY A 32 -5.21 27.00 -9.89
C GLY A 32 -3.77 26.52 -10.08
N THR A 33 -3.57 25.21 -10.02
CA THR A 33 -2.27 24.60 -10.35
C THR A 33 -2.00 24.66 -11.87
N ARG A 34 -0.72 24.62 -12.28
CA ARG A 34 -0.32 24.71 -13.69
C ARG A 34 -0.94 23.59 -14.56
N ASN A 35 -1.30 22.47 -13.98
CA ASN A 35 -1.91 21.33 -14.69
C ASN A 35 -3.44 21.41 -14.81
N GLY A 36 -4.07 22.45 -14.29
CA GLY A 36 -5.51 22.70 -14.40
C GLY A 36 -6.42 21.80 -13.53
N ASP A 37 -5.89 20.76 -12.90
CA ASP A 37 -6.67 19.78 -12.09
C ASP A 37 -6.53 20.01 -10.58
N GLY A 38 -6.08 21.16 -10.15
CA GLY A 38 -5.88 21.36 -8.72
C GLY A 38 -5.90 22.80 -8.28
N LEU A 39 -5.95 22.96 -6.97
CA LEU A 39 -5.84 24.25 -6.28
C LEU A 39 -4.66 24.19 -5.31
N GLU A 40 -3.98 25.32 -5.14
CA GLU A 40 -2.92 25.49 -4.15
C GLU A 40 -3.08 26.82 -3.41
N GLY A 41 -2.70 26.85 -2.13
CA GLY A 41 -2.85 28.03 -1.31
C GLY A 41 -2.35 27.85 0.12
N PRO A 42 -2.70 28.77 1.02
CA PRO A 42 -2.40 28.64 2.45
C PRO A 42 -3.19 27.50 3.07
N CYS A 43 -2.56 26.77 4.00
CA CYS A 43 -3.21 25.64 4.65
C CYS A 43 -4.11 26.13 5.80
N PRO A 44 -5.42 25.83 5.76
CA PRO A 44 -6.33 26.24 6.82
C PRO A 44 -6.20 25.41 8.11
N ILE A 45 -5.63 24.22 8.03
CA ILE A 45 -5.53 23.31 9.20
C ILE A 45 -4.51 23.83 10.24
N HIS A 46 -3.41 24.43 9.80
CA HIS A 46 -2.39 24.99 10.69
C HIS A 46 -2.25 26.51 10.51
N GLU A 47 -3.24 27.14 9.87
CA GLU A 47 -3.29 28.59 9.64
C GLU A 47 -2.01 29.13 8.98
N GLY A 48 -1.44 28.37 8.06
CA GLY A 48 -0.20 28.73 7.38
C GLY A 48 -0.42 29.85 6.38
N THR A 49 0.59 30.71 6.22
CA THR A 49 0.55 31.86 5.27
C THR A 49 1.17 31.56 3.90
N SER A 50 1.86 30.43 3.76
CA SER A 50 2.53 30.03 2.50
C SER A 50 1.51 29.63 1.44
N GLN A 51 1.65 30.21 0.23
CA GLN A 51 0.69 30.07 -0.87
C GLN A 51 0.81 28.77 -1.67
N ASP A 52 1.69 27.83 -1.30
CA ASP A 52 2.01 26.62 -2.06
C ASP A 52 2.06 25.34 -1.20
N THR A 53 1.81 25.47 0.10
CA THR A 53 1.90 24.33 1.01
C THR A 53 0.67 23.45 1.03
N PHE A 54 -0.52 23.98 0.85
CA PHE A 54 -1.77 23.25 0.79
C PHE A 54 -2.15 23.01 -0.68
N LYS A 55 -2.20 21.75 -1.07
CA LYS A 55 -2.53 21.33 -2.44
C LYS A 55 -3.74 20.44 -2.45
N VAL A 56 -4.63 20.70 -3.40
CA VAL A 56 -5.85 19.93 -3.64
C VAL A 56 -5.84 19.40 -5.06
N THR A 57 -6.15 18.14 -5.26
CA THR A 57 -6.42 17.53 -6.57
C THR A 57 -7.92 17.30 -6.69
N LEU A 58 -8.56 18.09 -7.56
CA LEU A 58 -10.02 18.12 -7.67
C LEU A 58 -10.59 16.82 -8.26
N SER A 59 -9.99 16.28 -9.32
CA SER A 59 -10.40 15.01 -9.95
C SER A 59 -10.37 13.81 -8.98
N LYS A 60 -9.47 13.86 -7.99
CA LYS A 60 -9.29 12.79 -7.00
C LYS A 60 -9.98 13.07 -5.67
N ASN A 61 -10.61 14.23 -5.51
CA ASN A 61 -11.18 14.69 -4.24
C ASN A 61 -10.22 14.53 -3.06
N CYS A 62 -8.93 14.81 -3.25
CA CYS A 62 -7.90 14.66 -2.23
C CYS A 62 -7.07 15.94 -2.04
N TRP A 63 -6.47 16.05 -0.86
CA TRP A 63 -5.62 17.16 -0.48
C TRP A 63 -4.40 16.71 0.31
N PHE A 64 -3.38 17.55 0.33
CA PHE A 64 -2.19 17.34 1.14
C PHE A 64 -1.57 18.69 1.52
N CYS A 65 -1.07 18.80 2.77
CA CYS A 65 -0.27 19.92 3.22
C CYS A 65 1.21 19.55 3.29
N HIS A 66 2.04 20.22 2.53
CA HIS A 66 3.50 20.00 2.45
C HIS A 66 4.29 20.67 3.60
N ASN A 67 3.62 21.41 4.50
CA ASN A 67 4.30 22.01 5.65
C ASN A 67 4.81 20.92 6.61
N SER A 68 6.06 21.03 7.05
CA SER A 68 6.75 20.04 7.89
C SER A 68 6.07 19.81 9.26
N SER A 69 5.39 20.80 9.80
CA SER A 69 4.69 20.70 11.08
C SER A 69 3.25 20.21 10.93
N CYS A 70 2.65 20.30 9.73
CA CYS A 70 1.27 19.90 9.48
C CYS A 70 1.19 18.46 8.92
N LYS A 71 1.84 18.20 7.78
CA LYS A 71 1.87 16.90 7.06
C LYS A 71 0.52 16.15 7.00
N CYS A 72 -0.58 16.91 7.03
CA CYS A 72 -1.94 16.38 6.97
C CYS A 72 -2.39 16.20 5.53
N GLY A 73 -3.18 15.19 5.26
CA GLY A 73 -3.75 14.93 3.95
C GLY A 73 -4.90 13.93 4.02
N GLY A 74 -5.58 13.72 2.91
CA GLY A 74 -6.68 12.79 2.81
C GLY A 74 -7.71 13.20 1.76
N ASN A 75 -8.95 12.74 1.91
CA ASN A 75 -10.10 13.17 1.12
C ASN A 75 -10.86 14.33 1.80
N HIS A 76 -11.96 14.77 1.21
CA HIS A 76 -12.74 15.89 1.77
C HIS A 76 -13.44 15.58 3.11
N LEU A 77 -13.76 14.31 3.43
CA LEU A 77 -14.21 13.95 4.78
C LEU A 77 -13.10 14.11 5.81
N ASP A 78 -11.87 13.70 5.46
CA ASP A 78 -10.72 13.85 6.34
C ASP A 78 -10.39 15.34 6.56
N PHE A 79 -10.61 16.17 5.53
CA PHE A 79 -10.48 17.63 5.62
C PHE A 79 -11.46 18.22 6.61
N VAL A 80 -12.77 17.91 6.45
CA VAL A 80 -13.83 18.39 7.37
C VAL A 80 -13.58 17.87 8.79
N ALA A 81 -13.19 16.62 8.96
CA ALA A 81 -12.86 16.05 10.27
C ALA A 81 -11.72 16.84 10.97
N LYS A 82 -10.72 17.28 10.22
CA LYS A 82 -9.63 18.13 10.74
C LYS A 82 -10.08 19.55 11.05
N MET A 83 -10.83 20.17 10.15
CA MET A 83 -11.36 21.54 10.34
C MET A 83 -12.28 21.63 11.54
N GLU A 84 -13.15 20.65 11.71
CA GLU A 84 -14.17 20.62 12.75
C GLU A 84 -13.72 19.90 14.03
N ASN A 85 -12.47 19.44 14.07
CA ASN A 85 -11.90 18.66 15.18
C ASN A 85 -12.84 17.51 15.63
N CYS A 86 -13.33 16.75 14.66
CA CYS A 86 -14.29 15.66 14.87
C CYS A 86 -13.83 14.38 14.16
N ASN A 87 -14.50 13.26 14.40
CA ASN A 87 -14.22 12.02 13.70
C ASN A 87 -14.87 11.99 12.29
N ALA A 88 -14.45 11.02 11.45
CA ALA A 88 -14.93 10.91 10.07
C ALA A 88 -16.46 10.68 9.96
N HIS A 89 -17.07 10.04 10.95
CA HIS A 89 -18.51 9.82 10.99
C HIS A 89 -19.26 11.14 11.23
N GLU A 90 -18.80 11.93 12.18
CA GLU A 90 -19.37 13.26 12.47
C GLU A 90 -19.16 14.22 11.30
N ALA A 91 -17.98 14.16 10.65
CA ALA A 91 -17.70 14.93 9.45
C ALA A 91 -18.68 14.58 8.30
N ALA A 92 -18.98 13.28 8.12
CA ALA A 92 -19.93 12.84 7.11
C ALA A 92 -21.35 13.33 7.41
N LEU A 93 -21.78 13.31 8.67
CA LEU A 93 -23.08 13.84 9.08
C LEU A 93 -23.17 15.36 8.85
N LYS A 94 -22.10 16.10 9.15
CA LYS A 94 -22.03 17.56 8.87
C LYS A 94 -22.13 17.85 7.37
N ILE A 95 -21.43 17.10 6.52
CA ILE A 95 -21.51 17.24 5.07
C ILE A 95 -22.91 16.92 4.58
N ASP A 96 -23.53 15.85 5.09
CA ASP A 96 -24.92 15.48 4.78
C ASP A 96 -25.90 16.63 5.11
N GLU A 97 -25.72 17.26 6.27
CA GLU A 97 -26.48 18.41 6.71
C GLU A 97 -26.24 19.65 5.86
N TRP A 98 -24.97 20.05 5.64
CA TRP A 98 -24.60 21.26 4.90
C TRP A 98 -25.09 21.25 3.45
N PHE A 99 -25.03 20.09 2.80
CA PHE A 99 -25.42 19.92 1.40
C PHE A 99 -26.81 19.29 1.23
N ASN A 100 -27.52 19.07 2.34
CA ASN A 100 -28.91 18.52 2.38
C ASN A 100 -29.05 17.22 1.55
N LEU A 101 -28.11 16.28 1.73
CA LEU A 101 -28.05 15.06 0.93
C LEU A 101 -29.11 14.03 1.35
N GLY A 102 -29.54 14.05 2.61
CA GLY A 102 -30.52 13.13 3.18
C GLY A 102 -30.03 11.67 3.20
N LEU A 103 -28.73 11.44 3.40
CA LEU A 103 -28.11 10.13 3.45
C LEU A 103 -28.08 9.55 4.86
N ALA A 104 -28.19 10.38 5.87
CA ALA A 104 -28.23 9.98 7.27
C ALA A 104 -29.51 9.25 7.60
N GLY A 105 -29.44 8.05 8.17
CA GLY A 105 -30.62 7.26 8.60
C GLY A 105 -31.18 6.31 7.56
N LYS A 106 -30.72 6.25 6.33
CA LYS A 106 -31.10 5.24 5.34
C LYS A 106 -30.30 3.96 5.57
N ALA A 107 -30.91 2.99 6.29
CA ALA A 107 -30.40 1.63 6.31
C ALA A 107 -30.64 1.00 4.93
N ASP A 108 -29.56 0.45 4.38
CA ASP A 108 -29.40 -0.52 3.31
C ASP A 108 -30.69 -0.93 2.55
N SER A 109 -30.87 -0.40 1.35
CA SER A 109 -31.67 -1.04 0.32
C SER A 109 -30.70 -1.57 -0.76
N SER A 110 -30.27 -2.81 -0.57
CA SER A 110 -29.57 -3.59 -1.59
C SER A 110 -30.35 -3.58 -2.91
N PRO A 111 -29.74 -3.33 -4.07
CA PRO A 111 -30.42 -3.48 -5.34
C PRO A 111 -30.64 -4.96 -5.63
N GLN A 112 -31.93 -5.38 -5.58
CA GLN A 112 -32.37 -6.66 -6.11
C GLN A 112 -31.99 -6.78 -7.59
N ARG A 113 -31.36 -7.88 -7.92
CA ARG A 113 -31.16 -8.32 -9.31
C ARG A 113 -32.49 -8.36 -10.03
N ARG A 114 -32.62 -7.60 -11.09
CA ARG A 114 -33.66 -7.81 -12.13
C ARG A 114 -32.99 -8.55 -13.26
N ASP A 115 -33.35 -9.83 -13.40
CA ASP A 115 -33.16 -10.63 -14.61
C ASP A 115 -34.03 -10.03 -15.72
N GLY A 116 -33.48 -9.96 -16.92
CA GLY A 116 -34.25 -9.63 -18.11
C GLY A 116 -33.45 -8.94 -19.20
N ALA A 117 -32.82 -9.74 -20.07
CA ALA A 117 -32.30 -9.27 -21.35
C ALA A 117 -33.46 -8.92 -22.32
N PRO A 118 -33.23 -8.06 -23.32
CA PRO A 118 -33.08 -8.65 -24.64
C PRO A 118 -31.92 -8.07 -25.49
N LYS A 119 -31.48 -8.94 -26.34
CA LYS A 119 -30.49 -8.74 -27.42
C LYS A 119 -31.00 -7.74 -28.46
N SER A 120 -30.11 -6.85 -28.93
CA SER A 120 -30.21 -6.35 -30.32
C SER A 120 -28.81 -6.02 -30.88
N SER A 121 -28.48 -6.77 -31.83
CA SER A 121 -27.70 -6.65 -33.08
C SER A 121 -26.84 -5.39 -33.31
N ALA A 122 -25.60 -5.69 -33.65
CA ALA A 122 -24.60 -4.80 -34.28
C ALA A 122 -25.01 -4.34 -35.69
N PRO A 123 -24.34 -3.32 -36.25
CA PRO A 123 -23.65 -3.55 -37.51
C PRO A 123 -22.18 -3.12 -37.52
N SER A 124 -21.46 -3.90 -38.29
CA SER A 124 -20.07 -3.75 -38.72
C SER A 124 -19.81 -2.43 -39.42
N ALA A 125 -18.66 -1.80 -39.15
CA ALA A 125 -18.06 -0.84 -40.08
C ALA A 125 -16.57 -1.15 -40.28
N GLN A 126 -16.21 -1.20 -41.53
CA GLN A 126 -14.98 -1.67 -42.14
C GLN A 126 -13.74 -0.85 -41.80
N GLN A 127 -12.64 -1.55 -41.65
CA GLN A 127 -11.28 -1.01 -41.61
C GLN A 127 -10.84 -0.55 -43.01
N GLN A 128 -10.23 0.63 -43.10
CA GLN A 128 -9.34 1.03 -44.17
C GLN A 128 -7.96 1.37 -43.63
N PRO A 129 -6.87 1.00 -44.29
CA PRO A 129 -5.50 1.17 -43.81
C PRO A 129 -4.93 2.52 -44.22
N MET A 130 -4.23 3.20 -43.30
CA MET A 130 -3.44 4.40 -43.59
C MET A 130 -1.94 4.08 -43.67
N PRO A 131 -1.16 4.82 -44.48
CA PRO A 131 0.15 4.43 -44.95
C PRO A 131 1.31 4.71 -44.00
N ARG A 132 2.32 3.85 -44.09
CA ARG A 132 3.62 3.98 -43.40
C ARG A 132 4.41 5.18 -43.92
N GLN A 133 4.73 6.14 -43.10
CA GLN A 133 5.81 7.11 -43.34
C GLN A 133 7.08 6.66 -42.60
N ARG A 134 8.14 6.48 -43.39
CA ARG A 134 9.53 6.33 -42.91
C ARG A 134 10.02 7.70 -42.44
N PHE A 135 10.58 7.78 -41.27
CA PHE A 135 11.45 8.88 -40.87
C PHE A 135 12.86 8.37 -40.53
N ASN A 136 13.81 8.96 -41.23
CA ASN A 136 15.23 8.77 -41.08
C ASN A 136 15.70 9.37 -39.73
N GLY A 137 16.73 8.71 -39.16
CA GLY A 137 17.34 9.08 -37.91
C GLY A 137 18.13 10.38 -37.95
N THR A 138 18.19 11.00 -36.81
CA THR A 138 19.34 11.78 -36.35
C THR A 138 19.44 11.60 -34.84
N SER A 139 20.61 11.18 -34.45
CA SER A 139 21.07 10.97 -33.08
C SER A 139 21.10 12.32 -32.32
N SER A 140 20.53 12.33 -31.11
CA SER A 140 20.80 13.34 -30.09
C SER A 140 20.83 12.70 -28.70
N PRO A 141 21.62 13.25 -27.76
CA PRO A 141 22.26 12.50 -26.70
C PRO A 141 21.31 12.13 -25.57
N ALA A 142 21.68 11.04 -24.87
CA ALA A 142 21.02 10.47 -23.70
C ALA A 142 20.62 11.54 -22.68
N ALA A 143 19.32 11.66 -22.45
CA ALA A 143 18.80 12.31 -21.25
C ALA A 143 18.92 11.29 -20.12
N GLU A 144 19.74 11.58 -19.13
CA GLU A 144 19.80 10.87 -17.87
C GLU A 144 18.39 10.83 -17.24
N SER A 145 17.79 9.66 -17.22
CA SER A 145 16.58 9.42 -16.43
C SER A 145 16.96 9.52 -14.95
N LYS A 146 16.63 10.64 -14.34
CA LYS A 146 16.61 10.75 -12.87
C LYS A 146 15.67 9.72 -12.33
N VAL A 147 16.21 8.64 -11.77
CA VAL A 147 15.50 7.71 -10.88
C VAL A 147 14.90 8.58 -9.79
N ALA A 148 13.58 8.63 -9.71
CA ALA A 148 12.88 9.32 -8.63
C ALA A 148 13.26 8.62 -7.32
N GLU A 149 14.03 9.30 -6.48
CA GLU A 149 14.25 8.88 -5.10
C GLU A 149 12.87 8.82 -4.42
N GLU A 150 12.49 7.64 -3.91
CA GLU A 150 11.32 7.52 -3.03
C GLU A 150 11.48 8.51 -1.86
N PRO A 151 10.39 9.19 -1.43
CA PRO A 151 10.45 10.13 -0.32
C PRO A 151 11.03 9.42 0.91
N GLN A 152 12.13 9.93 1.45
CA GLN A 152 12.68 9.45 2.72
C GLN A 152 11.63 9.72 3.80
N GLU A 153 10.98 8.65 4.28
CA GLU A 153 10.08 8.73 5.43
C GLU A 153 10.89 9.14 6.67
N GLU A 154 10.36 10.10 7.41
CA GLU A 154 11.02 10.60 8.63
C GLU A 154 11.21 9.49 9.68
N PRO A 155 12.28 9.53 10.47
CA PRO A 155 12.54 8.56 11.51
C PRO A 155 11.44 8.63 12.58
N GLY A 156 10.75 7.54 12.80
CA GLY A 156 9.72 7.39 13.81
C GLY A 156 9.30 5.94 13.90
N GLU A 157 8.92 5.50 15.07
CA GLU A 157 8.44 4.14 15.34
C GLU A 157 6.93 4.03 15.05
N ASN A 158 6.47 2.83 14.70
CA ASN A 158 5.04 2.53 14.67
C ASN A 158 4.57 2.23 16.10
N VAL A 159 3.44 2.81 16.48
CA VAL A 159 2.85 2.58 17.81
C VAL A 159 2.04 1.29 17.77
N PRO A 160 2.17 0.40 18.79
CA PRO A 160 1.36 -0.79 18.89
C PRO A 160 -0.14 -0.49 18.86
N LEU A 161 -0.89 -1.32 18.11
CA LEU A 161 -2.34 -1.18 17.99
C LEU A 161 -3.01 -1.67 19.28
N SER A 162 -3.98 -0.91 19.79
CA SER A 162 -4.81 -1.29 20.94
C SER A 162 -5.98 -2.22 20.57
N PHE A 163 -6.09 -2.62 19.30
CA PHE A 163 -7.18 -3.48 18.79
C PHE A 163 -6.63 -4.55 17.85
N LYS A 164 -7.40 -5.63 17.71
CA LYS A 164 -7.17 -6.65 16.68
C LYS A 164 -8.39 -6.70 15.74
N LEU A 165 -8.13 -7.00 14.46
CA LEU A 165 -9.21 -7.25 13.52
C LEU A 165 -9.80 -8.62 13.81
N GLU A 166 -11.11 -8.66 13.96
CA GLU A 166 -11.88 -9.88 14.26
C GLU A 166 -12.69 -10.34 13.04
N ASN A 167 -13.21 -11.56 13.10
CA ASN A 167 -14.07 -12.16 12.08
C ASN A 167 -13.46 -12.19 10.67
N LEU A 168 -12.15 -12.36 10.59
CA LEU A 168 -11.45 -12.60 9.34
C LEU A 168 -11.76 -14.04 8.85
N LYS A 169 -12.09 -14.20 7.56
CA LYS A 169 -12.33 -15.52 6.96
C LYS A 169 -11.00 -16.15 6.59
N THR A 170 -10.65 -17.25 7.22
CA THR A 170 -9.40 -18.00 7.03
C THR A 170 -9.48 -19.02 5.90
N ASP A 171 -10.68 -19.30 5.38
CA ASP A 171 -11.01 -20.28 4.35
C ASP A 171 -11.19 -19.69 2.94
N HIS A 172 -10.70 -18.48 2.71
CA HIS A 172 -10.83 -17.82 1.41
C HIS A 172 -9.99 -18.52 0.34
N THR A 173 -10.57 -18.76 -0.86
CA THR A 173 -9.96 -19.50 -1.99
C THR A 173 -8.60 -18.97 -2.40
N TYR A 174 -8.37 -17.67 -2.25
CA TYR A 174 -7.10 -17.03 -2.58
C TYR A 174 -5.88 -17.63 -1.85
N PHE A 175 -6.05 -18.15 -0.65
CA PHE A 175 -4.97 -18.83 0.07
C PHE A 175 -4.56 -20.12 -0.64
N THR A 176 -5.53 -20.93 -1.05
CA THR A 176 -5.30 -22.14 -1.82
C THR A 176 -4.71 -21.83 -3.21
N GLU A 177 -5.23 -20.81 -3.89
CA GLU A 177 -4.70 -20.34 -5.18
C GLU A 177 -3.23 -19.88 -5.10
N ARG A 178 -2.81 -19.37 -3.94
CA ARG A 178 -1.42 -19.00 -3.65
C ARG A 178 -0.61 -20.13 -3.03
N GLY A 179 -1.17 -21.33 -2.92
CA GLY A 179 -0.50 -22.51 -2.37
C GLY A 179 -0.16 -22.39 -0.88
N LEU A 180 -0.93 -21.60 -0.11
CA LEU A 180 -0.77 -21.51 1.35
C LEU A 180 -1.59 -22.59 2.04
N THR A 181 -0.98 -23.25 3.02
CA THR A 181 -1.66 -24.24 3.87
C THR A 181 -2.48 -23.55 4.97
N PRO A 182 -3.50 -24.24 5.52
CA PRO A 182 -4.25 -23.72 6.67
C PRO A 182 -3.38 -23.40 7.88
N GLU A 183 -2.31 -24.17 8.09
CA GLU A 183 -1.33 -23.95 9.16
C GLU A 183 -0.59 -22.64 8.98
N THR A 184 -0.11 -22.34 7.77
CA THR A 184 0.53 -21.08 7.43
C THR A 184 -0.44 -19.90 7.60
N VAL A 185 -1.69 -20.04 7.15
CA VAL A 185 -2.73 -19.03 7.33
C VAL A 185 -2.98 -18.73 8.81
N ALA A 186 -3.05 -19.78 9.64
CA ALA A 186 -3.25 -19.64 11.09
C ALA A 186 -2.04 -19.04 11.79
N GLU A 187 -0.83 -19.51 11.47
CA GLU A 187 0.42 -19.01 12.06
C GLU A 187 0.61 -17.50 11.86
N PHE A 188 0.37 -17.01 10.65
CA PHE A 188 0.50 -15.60 10.33
C PHE A 188 -0.76 -14.78 10.62
N GLY A 189 -1.82 -15.39 11.12
CA GLY A 189 -3.09 -14.71 11.44
C GLY A 189 -3.74 -14.08 10.20
N LEU A 190 -3.60 -14.72 9.04
CA LEU A 190 -4.14 -14.22 7.78
C LEU A 190 -5.64 -14.43 7.71
N GLY A 191 -6.33 -13.54 6.98
CA GLY A 191 -7.74 -13.75 6.70
C GLY A 191 -8.33 -12.71 5.77
N PHE A 192 -9.44 -13.07 5.12
CA PHE A 192 -10.16 -12.14 4.26
C PHE A 192 -11.09 -11.27 5.10
N CYS A 193 -10.99 -9.96 4.91
CA CYS A 193 -11.79 -8.95 5.59
C CYS A 193 -13.00 -8.56 4.72
N ALA A 194 -14.20 -8.88 5.17
CA ALA A 194 -15.41 -8.59 4.41
C ALA A 194 -15.95 -7.17 4.62
N LYS A 195 -15.54 -6.46 5.68
CA LYS A 195 -16.11 -5.15 6.09
C LYS A 195 -15.03 -4.19 6.60
N GLY A 196 -15.35 -2.91 6.64
CA GLY A 196 -14.49 -1.87 7.20
C GLY A 196 -13.38 -1.40 6.24
N THR A 197 -12.34 -0.78 6.79
CA THR A 197 -11.25 -0.14 6.03
C THR A 197 -10.44 -1.10 5.17
N MET A 198 -10.37 -2.38 5.54
CA MET A 198 -9.69 -3.45 4.80
C MET A 198 -10.66 -4.34 4.00
N SER A 199 -11.91 -3.89 3.82
CA SER A 199 -12.92 -4.66 3.09
C SER A 199 -12.46 -5.09 1.70
N GLY A 200 -12.74 -6.35 1.35
CA GLY A 200 -12.36 -6.97 0.08
C GLY A 200 -10.89 -7.40 -0.01
N ARG A 201 -10.14 -7.41 1.09
CA ARG A 201 -8.70 -7.69 1.10
C ARG A 201 -8.35 -8.86 2.00
N ILE A 202 -7.30 -9.55 1.62
CA ILE A 202 -6.57 -10.44 2.53
C ILE A 202 -5.78 -9.55 3.48
N VAL A 203 -6.00 -9.72 4.75
CA VAL A 203 -5.34 -8.97 5.83
C VAL A 203 -4.15 -9.75 6.34
N ILE A 204 -3.04 -9.03 6.48
CA ILE A 204 -1.75 -9.53 6.93
C ILE A 204 -1.36 -8.71 8.16
N PRO A 205 -1.36 -9.27 9.38
CA PRO A 205 -0.86 -8.58 10.57
C PRO A 205 0.64 -8.27 10.45
N ILE A 206 1.05 -7.08 10.85
CA ILE A 206 2.46 -6.68 10.90
C ILE A 206 2.82 -6.43 12.36
N HIS A 207 3.83 -7.16 12.83
CA HIS A 207 4.38 -7.01 14.17
C HIS A 207 5.75 -6.31 14.10
N ASN A 208 6.08 -5.55 15.14
CA ASN A 208 7.43 -5.03 15.31
C ASN A 208 8.38 -6.12 15.79
N LYS A 209 9.67 -5.82 15.92
CA LYS A 209 10.68 -6.78 16.40
C LYS A 209 10.40 -7.37 17.78
N GLY A 210 9.58 -6.69 18.59
CA GLY A 210 9.14 -7.15 19.92
C GLY A 210 7.91 -8.05 19.90
N GLY A 211 7.33 -8.34 18.72
CA GLY A 211 6.11 -9.15 18.59
C GLY A 211 4.82 -8.38 18.85
N GLU A 212 4.87 -7.05 19.02
CA GLU A 212 3.68 -6.23 19.19
C GLU A 212 3.05 -5.90 17.83
N LEU A 213 1.73 -6.03 17.74
CA LEU A 213 0.99 -5.72 16.51
C LEU A 213 1.00 -4.20 16.25
N VAL A 214 1.64 -3.75 15.18
CA VAL A 214 1.79 -2.34 14.82
C VAL A 214 0.99 -1.93 13.59
N GLY A 215 0.47 -2.88 12.82
CA GLY A 215 -0.30 -2.57 11.63
C GLY A 215 -0.90 -3.79 10.95
N TYR A 216 -1.63 -3.52 9.89
CA TYR A 216 -2.16 -4.52 8.98
C TYR A 216 -1.90 -4.11 7.54
N SER A 217 -1.34 -5.00 6.73
CA SER A 217 -1.35 -4.84 5.28
C SER A 217 -2.60 -5.50 4.70
N GLY A 218 -3.27 -4.86 3.77
CA GLY A 218 -4.43 -5.41 3.07
C GLY A 218 -4.10 -5.67 1.60
N ARG A 219 -3.92 -6.93 1.19
CA ARG A 219 -3.70 -7.33 -0.21
C ARG A 219 -5.02 -7.59 -0.91
N TRP A 220 -5.21 -7.02 -2.09
CA TRP A 220 -6.36 -7.35 -2.93
C TRP A 220 -6.20 -8.78 -3.49
N PRO A 221 -7.20 -9.68 -3.30
CA PRO A 221 -7.16 -10.99 -3.92
C PRO A 221 -7.39 -10.87 -5.44
N GLY A 222 -6.50 -11.44 -6.24
CA GLY A 222 -6.54 -11.32 -7.70
C GLY A 222 -6.15 -9.93 -8.22
N GLN A 223 -6.72 -9.54 -9.35
CA GLN A 223 -6.50 -8.24 -9.97
C GLN A 223 -7.28 -7.16 -9.21
N PRO A 224 -6.63 -6.10 -8.73
CA PRO A 224 -7.34 -4.99 -8.10
C PRO A 224 -8.14 -4.21 -9.16
N PRO A 225 -9.27 -3.58 -8.77
CA PRO A 225 -9.92 -2.58 -9.62
C PRO A 225 -8.94 -1.46 -9.99
N GLU A 226 -9.13 -0.85 -11.17
CA GLU A 226 -8.19 0.09 -11.81
C GLU A 226 -7.74 1.26 -10.90
N GLU A 227 -8.60 1.68 -9.97
CA GLU A 227 -8.33 2.77 -9.03
C GLU A 227 -7.82 2.32 -7.65
N ARG A 228 -7.60 1.02 -7.44
CA ARG A 228 -7.24 0.50 -6.13
C ARG A 228 -5.85 -0.16 -6.12
N PRO A 229 -4.98 0.22 -5.18
CA PRO A 229 -3.66 -0.38 -5.11
C PRO A 229 -3.76 -1.87 -4.72
N LYS A 230 -2.84 -2.67 -5.26
CA LYS A 230 -2.69 -4.11 -4.92
C LYS A 230 -2.53 -4.32 -3.41
N TYR A 231 -1.71 -3.50 -2.76
CA TYR A 231 -1.52 -3.47 -1.31
C TYR A 231 -2.02 -2.14 -0.73
N LYS A 232 -2.59 -2.22 0.47
CA LYS A 232 -3.02 -1.05 1.26
C LYS A 232 -2.42 -1.18 2.66
N LEU A 233 -1.67 -0.17 3.05
CA LEU A 233 -1.21 0.02 4.43
C LEU A 233 -2.10 1.06 5.13
N PRO A 234 -2.19 1.05 6.47
CA PRO A 234 -2.87 2.10 7.21
C PRO A 234 -2.22 3.47 6.96
N MET A 235 -3.02 4.51 7.01
CA MET A 235 -2.49 5.87 6.94
C MET A 235 -1.55 6.12 8.13
N GLY A 236 -0.37 6.69 7.85
CA GLY A 236 0.65 6.97 8.86
C GLY A 236 1.50 5.76 9.26
N PHE A 237 1.25 4.57 8.72
CA PHE A 237 2.12 3.42 8.95
C PHE A 237 3.48 3.62 8.25
N LYS A 238 4.55 3.51 9.00
CA LYS A 238 5.92 3.68 8.53
C LYS A 238 6.50 2.32 8.15
N LYS A 239 6.32 1.94 6.90
CA LYS A 239 6.85 0.69 6.34
C LYS A 239 8.37 0.59 6.52
N SER A 240 9.07 1.70 6.33
CA SER A 240 10.52 1.82 6.46
C SER A 240 11.07 1.58 7.87
N ALA A 241 10.20 1.58 8.90
CA ALA A 241 10.59 1.33 10.28
C ALA A 241 10.50 -0.15 10.70
N GLU A 242 9.91 -1.00 9.87
CA GLU A 242 9.65 -2.40 10.20
C GLU A 242 10.29 -3.37 9.20
N VAL A 243 10.61 -4.55 9.70
CA VAL A 243 10.96 -5.74 8.91
C VAL A 243 9.93 -6.81 9.23
N PHE A 244 9.16 -7.24 8.24
CA PHE A 244 8.09 -8.21 8.44
C PHE A 244 8.64 -9.58 8.84
N ASN A 245 8.00 -10.24 9.81
CA ASN A 245 8.35 -11.54 10.38
C ASN A 245 9.67 -11.55 11.17
N LEU A 246 10.22 -10.39 11.53
CA LEU A 246 11.46 -10.33 12.28
C LEU A 246 11.30 -10.88 13.70
N ASP A 247 10.16 -10.62 14.32
CA ASP A 247 9.78 -11.13 15.64
C ASP A 247 9.91 -12.67 15.74
N ARG A 248 9.45 -13.41 14.71
CA ARG A 248 9.57 -14.87 14.66
C ARG A 248 10.97 -15.31 14.23
N ALA A 249 11.50 -14.72 13.16
CA ALA A 249 12.78 -15.12 12.61
C ALA A 249 13.95 -15.01 13.62
N GLN A 250 13.89 -14.04 14.55
CA GLN A 250 14.93 -13.90 15.58
C GLN A 250 14.84 -14.93 16.72
N MET A 251 13.71 -15.65 16.82
CA MET A 251 13.53 -16.72 17.82
C MET A 251 14.12 -18.04 17.33
N GLU A 252 14.37 -18.17 16.03
CA GLU A 252 14.95 -19.35 15.40
C GLU A 252 16.46 -19.47 15.68
N GLU A 253 17.03 -20.62 15.34
CA GLU A 253 18.44 -20.92 15.58
C GLU A 253 19.37 -19.89 14.93
N LYS A 254 20.19 -19.21 15.73
CA LYS A 254 21.07 -18.12 15.27
C LYS A 254 22.22 -18.59 14.36
N GLY A 255 22.46 -19.89 14.27
CA GLY A 255 23.46 -20.49 13.37
C GLY A 255 23.08 -20.46 11.90
N LEU A 256 21.79 -20.32 11.59
CA LEU A 256 21.29 -20.27 10.22
C LEU A 256 21.33 -18.83 9.66
N PRO A 257 21.57 -18.65 8.36
CA PRO A 257 21.53 -17.34 7.73
C PRO A 257 20.11 -16.74 7.76
N LEU A 258 20.02 -15.41 7.79
CA LEU A 258 18.75 -14.69 7.68
C LEU A 258 18.42 -14.47 6.20
N ILE A 259 17.30 -15.03 5.74
CA ILE A 259 16.83 -14.85 4.37
C ILE A 259 16.01 -13.58 4.29
N VAL A 260 16.37 -12.67 3.38
CA VAL A 260 15.70 -11.40 3.17
C VAL A 260 15.06 -11.39 1.78
N VAL A 261 13.73 -11.21 1.76
CA VAL A 261 12.90 -11.17 0.55
C VAL A 261 12.16 -9.84 0.45
N GLU A 262 11.47 -9.58 -0.68
CA GLU A 262 10.73 -8.35 -0.89
C GLU A 262 9.32 -8.39 -0.32
N GLY A 263 8.58 -9.46 -0.54
CA GLY A 263 7.16 -9.56 -0.33
C GLY A 263 6.71 -10.40 0.86
N PHE A 264 5.47 -10.20 1.28
CA PHE A 264 4.85 -11.00 2.34
C PHE A 264 4.66 -12.47 1.93
N PHE A 265 4.28 -12.71 0.67
CA PHE A 265 3.98 -14.06 0.17
C PHE A 265 5.23 -14.90 0.02
N ASP A 266 6.37 -14.26 -0.26
CA ASP A 266 7.67 -14.92 -0.27
C ASP A 266 8.00 -15.47 1.12
N VAL A 267 7.75 -14.66 2.18
CA VAL A 267 7.92 -15.12 3.56
C VAL A 267 7.03 -16.32 3.86
N PHE A 268 5.74 -16.26 3.52
CA PHE A 268 4.82 -17.37 3.79
C PHE A 268 5.24 -18.65 3.07
N LYS A 269 5.68 -18.52 1.82
CA LYS A 269 6.08 -19.67 1.01
C LYS A 269 7.37 -20.31 1.55
N LEU A 270 8.39 -19.51 1.84
CA LEU A 270 9.64 -20.03 2.39
C LEU A 270 9.42 -20.61 3.80
N TRP A 271 8.66 -19.93 4.65
CA TRP A 271 8.35 -20.40 5.98
C TRP A 271 7.62 -21.76 5.95
N GLN A 272 6.65 -21.92 5.05
CA GLN A 272 5.89 -23.17 4.84
C GLN A 272 6.78 -24.33 4.41
N GLN A 273 7.93 -24.04 3.77
CA GLN A 273 8.93 -25.03 3.34
C GLN A 273 10.05 -25.24 4.38
N GLY A 274 9.87 -24.73 5.61
CA GLY A 274 10.80 -24.96 6.72
C GLY A 274 11.91 -23.90 6.84
N PHE A 275 11.97 -22.89 5.97
CA PHE A 275 12.93 -21.78 6.09
C PHE A 275 12.38 -20.69 7.01
N HIS A 276 12.39 -20.95 8.33
CA HIS A 276 11.73 -20.07 9.30
C HIS A 276 12.49 -18.76 9.55
N ARG A 277 13.82 -18.71 9.32
CA ARG A 277 14.62 -17.48 9.40
C ARG A 277 14.49 -16.62 8.13
N VAL A 278 13.26 -16.32 7.74
CA VAL A 278 12.93 -15.50 6.58
C VAL A 278 12.19 -14.24 6.98
N VAL A 279 12.55 -13.10 6.38
CA VAL A 279 11.96 -11.78 6.65
C VAL A 279 11.73 -11.01 5.35
N SER A 280 10.79 -10.04 5.36
CA SER A 280 10.57 -9.16 4.23
C SER A 280 10.80 -7.69 4.59
N ILE A 281 11.41 -6.94 3.67
CA ILE A 281 11.51 -5.48 3.74
C ILE A 281 10.26 -4.77 3.17
N MET A 282 9.25 -5.56 2.77
CA MET A 282 7.95 -5.09 2.25
C MET A 282 8.06 -4.20 1.00
N GLY A 283 9.02 -4.48 0.14
CA GLY A 283 9.31 -3.79 -1.13
C GLY A 283 10.76 -4.00 -1.55
N SER A 284 11.21 -3.37 -2.64
CA SER A 284 12.57 -3.55 -3.18
C SER A 284 13.62 -2.58 -2.60
N SER A 285 13.21 -1.59 -1.77
CA SER A 285 14.13 -0.57 -1.25
C SER A 285 14.38 -0.75 0.25
N LEU A 286 15.64 -0.98 0.63
CA LEU A 286 16.08 -1.13 2.02
C LEU A 286 16.25 0.23 2.69
N SER A 287 15.50 0.51 3.76
CA SER A 287 15.65 1.72 4.56
C SER A 287 16.85 1.64 5.53
N PRO A 288 17.35 2.77 6.05
CA PRO A 288 18.37 2.77 7.10
C PRO A 288 17.94 2.01 8.36
N LYS A 289 16.68 2.17 8.77
CA LYS A 289 16.15 1.47 9.95
C LYS A 289 16.03 -0.04 9.74
N GLN A 290 15.56 -0.46 8.57
CA GLN A 290 15.51 -1.88 8.20
C GLN A 290 16.92 -2.49 8.15
N GLU A 291 17.92 -1.77 7.64
CA GLU A 291 19.31 -2.21 7.67
C GLU A 291 19.80 -2.46 9.10
N GLU A 292 19.53 -1.54 10.04
CA GLU A 292 19.89 -1.72 11.44
C GLU A 292 19.24 -2.97 12.03
N LEU A 293 17.94 -3.16 11.80
CA LEU A 293 17.18 -4.31 12.29
C LEU A 293 17.71 -5.63 11.74
N LEU A 294 18.05 -5.69 10.45
CA LEU A 294 18.60 -6.88 9.81
C LEU A 294 19.99 -7.22 10.37
N VAL A 295 20.84 -6.22 10.56
CA VAL A 295 22.18 -6.41 11.14
C VAL A 295 22.09 -6.88 12.59
N GLU A 296 21.19 -6.30 13.39
CA GLU A 296 20.95 -6.70 14.79
C GLU A 296 20.45 -8.16 14.90
N ALA A 297 19.54 -8.57 13.99
CA ALA A 297 18.95 -9.92 14.00
C ALA A 297 19.88 -11.00 13.43
N SER A 298 20.86 -10.61 12.64
CA SER A 298 21.81 -11.56 12.03
C SER A 298 22.99 -11.79 12.95
N ALA A 299 23.29 -13.06 13.25
CA ALA A 299 24.50 -13.39 13.96
C ALA A 299 25.72 -13.12 13.05
N GLU A 300 26.82 -12.63 13.62
CA GLU A 300 28.03 -12.25 12.88
C GLU A 300 28.59 -13.36 11.96
N ARG A 301 28.29 -14.62 12.24
CA ARG A 301 28.81 -15.78 11.52
C ARG A 301 27.84 -16.39 10.50
N SER A 302 26.53 -16.15 10.62
CA SER A 302 25.53 -16.76 9.72
C SER A 302 25.22 -15.90 8.49
N GLY A 303 25.32 -14.57 8.62
CA GLY A 303 25.13 -13.64 7.52
C GLY A 303 23.69 -13.52 7.01
N ILE A 304 23.55 -12.87 5.85
CA ILE A 304 22.27 -12.61 5.17
C ILE A 304 22.28 -13.25 3.79
N LEU A 305 21.15 -13.86 3.40
CA LEU A 305 20.84 -14.27 2.04
C LEU A 305 19.85 -13.28 1.44
N LEU A 306 20.25 -12.54 0.40
CA LEU A 306 19.35 -11.65 -0.34
C LEU A 306 18.70 -12.42 -1.49
N MET A 307 17.40 -12.66 -1.40
CA MET A 307 16.59 -13.39 -2.37
C MET A 307 15.43 -12.51 -2.85
N PHE A 308 15.75 -11.51 -3.68
CA PHE A 308 14.79 -10.55 -4.23
C PHE A 308 14.22 -11.03 -5.57
N ASP A 309 13.13 -10.42 -6.00
CA ASP A 309 12.50 -10.70 -7.28
C ASP A 309 13.50 -10.51 -8.45
N GLU A 310 13.40 -11.34 -9.49
CA GLU A 310 14.31 -11.27 -10.65
C GLU A 310 13.71 -10.37 -11.74
N ASP A 311 13.15 -9.22 -11.33
CA ASP A 311 12.75 -8.13 -12.22
C ASP A 311 13.73 -6.94 -12.10
N GLU A 312 13.52 -5.89 -12.89
CA GLU A 312 14.41 -4.72 -12.91
C GLU A 312 14.47 -4.02 -11.54
N ALA A 313 13.32 -3.86 -10.86
CA ALA A 313 13.23 -3.20 -9.56
C ALA A 313 13.90 -4.03 -8.46
N GLY A 314 13.67 -5.34 -8.44
CA GLY A 314 14.28 -6.26 -7.50
C GLY A 314 15.79 -6.36 -7.65
N ARG A 315 16.31 -6.45 -8.90
CA ARG A 315 17.74 -6.43 -9.16
C ARG A 315 18.40 -5.13 -8.68
N ALA A 316 17.82 -3.98 -9.02
CA ALA A 316 18.35 -2.68 -8.60
C ALA A 316 18.29 -2.51 -7.06
N GLY A 317 17.22 -2.97 -6.43
CA GLY A 317 17.08 -2.98 -4.97
C GLY A 317 18.10 -3.88 -4.28
N ARG A 318 18.28 -5.09 -4.81
CA ARG A 318 19.25 -6.09 -4.33
C ARG A 318 20.69 -5.57 -4.39
N GLU A 319 21.09 -4.91 -5.48
CA GLU A 319 22.42 -4.31 -5.60
C GLU A 319 22.67 -3.23 -4.54
N LYS A 320 21.69 -2.33 -4.35
CA LYS A 320 21.78 -1.29 -3.32
C LYS A 320 21.84 -1.88 -1.90
N ALA A 321 21.01 -2.88 -1.62
CA ALA A 321 20.99 -3.57 -0.33
C ALA A 321 22.32 -4.31 -0.09
N LEU A 322 22.85 -5.01 -1.09
CA LEU A 322 24.13 -5.70 -1.03
C LEU A 322 25.27 -4.74 -0.65
N VAL A 323 25.41 -3.61 -1.36
CA VAL A 323 26.46 -2.62 -1.10
C VAL A 323 26.40 -2.08 0.33
N ARG A 324 25.23 -1.90 0.89
CA ARG A 324 25.04 -1.38 2.25
C ARG A 324 25.32 -2.44 3.31
N LEU A 325 24.70 -3.61 3.19
CA LEU A 325 24.81 -4.70 4.17
C LEU A 325 26.21 -5.33 4.19
N ALA A 326 26.86 -5.49 3.02
CA ALA A 326 28.19 -6.08 2.92
C ALA A 326 29.31 -5.27 3.63
N ARG A 327 29.04 -4.01 3.96
CA ARG A 327 29.95 -3.19 4.81
C ARG A 327 29.92 -3.60 6.27
N ARG A 328 28.90 -4.34 6.69
CA ARG A 328 28.62 -4.64 8.10
C ARG A 328 28.65 -6.13 8.42
N MET A 329 28.42 -6.98 7.42
CA MET A 329 28.30 -8.43 7.61
C MET A 329 28.50 -9.22 6.32
N PHE A 330 28.55 -10.55 6.45
CA PHE A 330 28.56 -11.44 5.28
C PHE A 330 27.19 -11.44 4.61
N VAL A 331 27.17 -11.23 3.28
CA VAL A 331 25.96 -11.23 2.46
C VAL A 331 26.17 -12.08 1.23
N ARG A 332 25.27 -13.03 1.00
CA ARG A 332 25.20 -13.83 -0.24
C ARG A 332 23.95 -13.42 -1.01
N VAL A 333 24.09 -13.14 -2.29
CA VAL A 333 22.95 -13.00 -3.20
C VAL A 333 22.51 -14.38 -3.65
N VAL A 334 21.21 -14.64 -3.59
CA VAL A 334 20.57 -15.84 -4.11
C VAL A 334 19.79 -15.44 -5.38
N PRO A 335 20.36 -15.65 -6.58
CA PRO A 335 19.68 -15.33 -7.83
C PRO A 335 18.57 -16.34 -8.09
N LEU A 336 17.43 -15.87 -8.61
CA LEU A 336 16.35 -16.74 -9.04
C LEU A 336 16.61 -17.29 -10.45
N PRO A 337 16.02 -18.45 -10.81
CA PRO A 337 16.43 -19.21 -11.99
C PRO A 337 16.09 -18.55 -13.33
N GLN A 338 15.15 -17.60 -13.36
CA GLN A 338 14.71 -16.94 -14.60
C GLN A 338 14.25 -15.51 -14.37
N GLU A 339 14.28 -14.70 -15.42
CA GLU A 339 13.76 -13.33 -15.38
C GLU A 339 12.25 -13.31 -15.04
N GLY A 340 11.87 -12.40 -14.16
CA GLY A 340 10.49 -12.28 -13.64
C GLY A 340 10.10 -13.33 -12.59
N ALA A 341 11.04 -14.21 -12.19
CA ALA A 341 10.80 -15.14 -11.10
C ALA A 341 10.65 -14.39 -9.76
N GLN A 342 9.81 -14.92 -8.89
CA GLN A 342 9.62 -14.47 -7.51
C GLN A 342 9.82 -15.67 -6.57
N PRO A 343 10.32 -15.47 -5.34
CA PRO A 343 10.57 -16.57 -4.40
C PRO A 343 9.32 -17.43 -4.15
N ASP A 344 8.13 -16.83 -4.10
CA ASP A 344 6.87 -17.54 -3.85
C ASP A 344 6.36 -18.39 -5.04
N HIS A 345 7.00 -18.29 -6.21
CA HIS A 345 6.70 -19.12 -7.37
C HIS A 345 7.54 -20.40 -7.43
N LEU A 346 8.62 -20.50 -6.62
CA LEU A 346 9.52 -21.64 -6.65
C LEU A 346 8.91 -22.87 -5.97
N THR A 347 9.26 -24.03 -6.49
CA THR A 347 8.95 -25.31 -5.87
C THR A 347 9.83 -25.56 -4.64
N GLU A 348 9.44 -26.50 -3.78
CA GLU A 348 10.21 -26.92 -2.63
C GLU A 348 11.63 -27.34 -3.01
N ASN A 349 11.78 -28.18 -4.05
CA ASN A 349 13.07 -28.65 -4.52
C ASN A 349 13.98 -27.50 -5.02
N GLU A 350 13.41 -26.50 -5.71
CA GLU A 350 14.18 -25.33 -6.17
C GLU A 350 14.62 -24.47 -5.00
N LEU A 351 13.77 -24.29 -3.98
CA LEU A 351 14.12 -23.55 -2.78
C LEU A 351 15.26 -24.22 -2.02
N HIS A 352 15.17 -25.52 -1.79
CA HIS A 352 16.25 -26.29 -1.15
C HIS A 352 17.56 -26.26 -1.97
N ALA A 353 17.49 -26.39 -3.29
CA ALA A 353 18.68 -26.32 -4.15
C ALA A 353 19.37 -24.94 -4.13
N LEU A 354 18.63 -23.87 -3.82
CA LEU A 354 19.17 -22.50 -3.77
C LEU A 354 19.66 -22.10 -2.37
N LEU A 355 19.06 -22.65 -1.31
CA LEU A 355 19.24 -22.17 0.06
C LEU A 355 20.10 -23.09 0.94
N ASP A 356 20.14 -24.38 0.65
CA ASP A 356 21.02 -25.39 1.31
C ASP A 356 22.42 -25.37 0.68
#